data_504236038ab4d8d9e3428bdaee9108af
#
_entry.id   504236038ab4d8d9e3428bdaee9108af
#
_cell.length_a   1.000
_cell.length_b   1.000
_cell.length_c   1.000
_cell.angle_alpha   90.00
_cell.angle_beta   90.00
_cell.angle_gamma   90.00
#
_symmetry.space_group_name_H-M   'P 1'
#
loop_
_entity.id
_entity.type
_entity.pdbx_description
1 polymer ?
#
loop_
_entity_poly.entity_id
_entity_poly.type
_entity_poly.pdbx_seq_one_letter_code
_entity_poly.pdbx_strand_id
1 'polypeptide(L)'
;VNERNSMSEVVAQIKEQIESNTVLLYMKGNPNQPQCGFSARTVTALMECGKRFAYVDILTNPEIRAQLPAYANWPTFPQLWVKGELVGGCDIITEMAENGELKTLIDAALPDED
;
A
#
# COMPACT_ATOMS: atom_id res chain seq x y z
N VAL A 1 -9.72 4.71 -28.73
CA VAL A 1 -10.04 3.92 -28.03
C VAL A 1 -9.17 3.47 -26.88
N ASN A 2 -8.02 4.00 -26.64
CA ASN A 2 -7.21 3.63 -25.52
C ASN A 2 -7.17 4.64 -24.43
N GLU A 3 -8.13 5.52 -24.43
CA GLU A 3 -8.14 6.55 -23.43
C GLU A 3 -8.30 6.00 -22.03
N ARG A 4 -8.92 4.82 -21.90
CA ARG A 4 -9.12 4.26 -20.57
C ARG A 4 -7.82 3.96 -19.87
N ASN A 5 -6.70 3.89 -20.61
CA ASN A 5 -5.40 3.64 -20.00
C ASN A 5 -4.51 4.86 -20.06
N SER A 6 -5.09 6.03 -20.25
CA SER A 6 -4.31 7.25 -20.28
C SER A 6 -3.76 7.53 -18.88
N MET A 7 -2.71 8.33 -18.83
CA MET A 7 -2.11 8.72 -17.57
C MET A 7 -3.12 9.33 -16.62
N SER A 8 -4.00 10.21 -17.15
CA SER A 8 -4.94 10.87 -16.26
C SER A 8 -5.96 9.91 -15.68
N GLU A 9 -6.35 8.88 -16.45
CA GLU A 9 -7.29 7.89 -15.93
C GLU A 9 -6.64 7.02 -14.86
N VAL A 10 -5.38 6.66 -15.07
CA VAL A 10 -4.66 5.84 -14.10
C VAL A 10 -4.44 6.63 -12.81
N VAL A 11 -4.06 7.91 -12.94
CA VAL A 11 -3.88 8.75 -11.75
C VAL A 11 -5.19 8.89 -10.99
N ALA A 12 -6.31 9.07 -11.70
CA ALA A 12 -7.61 9.15 -11.04
C ALA A 12 -7.94 7.85 -10.30
N GLN A 13 -7.60 6.71 -10.90
CA GLN A 13 -7.82 5.42 -10.26
C GLN A 13 -6.98 5.28 -9.00
N ILE A 14 -5.70 5.67 -9.06
CA ILE A 14 -4.82 5.64 -7.90
C ILE A 14 -5.39 6.51 -6.79
N LYS A 15 -5.80 7.71 -7.14
CA LYS A 15 -6.33 8.64 -6.15
C LYS A 15 -7.57 8.07 -5.48
N GLU A 16 -8.45 7.45 -6.27
CA GLU A 16 -9.64 6.87 -5.69
C GLU A 16 -9.32 5.69 -4.79
N GLN A 17 -8.37 4.85 -5.17
CA GLN A 17 -7.96 3.74 -4.33
C GLN A 17 -7.46 4.22 -2.98
N ILE A 18 -6.63 5.26 -3.01
CA ILE A 18 -6.04 5.79 -1.79
C ILE A 18 -7.11 6.44 -0.91
N GLU A 19 -8.05 7.14 -1.51
CA GLU A 19 -9.09 7.82 -0.74
C GLU A 19 -10.15 6.88 -0.20
N SER A 20 -10.38 5.76 -0.89
CA SER A 20 -11.45 4.85 -0.50
C SER A 20 -11.01 3.81 0.51
N ASN A 21 -9.73 3.69 0.79
CA ASN A 21 -9.23 2.66 1.68
C ASN A 21 -8.37 3.28 2.77
N THR A 22 -8.79 3.08 4.02
CA THR A 22 -8.10 3.69 5.14
C THR A 22 -6.65 3.20 5.24
N VAL A 23 -6.44 1.90 5.07
CA VAL A 23 -5.10 1.31 5.07
C VAL A 23 -4.94 0.53 3.77
N LEU A 24 -4.01 0.96 2.93
CA LEU A 24 -3.86 0.41 1.60
C LEU A 24 -2.39 0.11 1.32
N LEU A 25 -2.12 -1.10 0.89
CA LEU A 25 -0.77 -1.52 0.56
C LEU A 25 -0.66 -1.83 -0.93
N TYR A 26 0.24 -1.13 -1.62
CA TYR A 26 0.61 -1.50 -2.99
C TYR A 26 1.81 -2.44 -2.89
N MET A 27 1.67 -3.64 -3.44
CA MET A 27 2.68 -4.67 -3.25
C MET A 27 2.82 -5.53 -4.50
N LYS A 28 3.86 -6.34 -4.55
CA LYS A 28 4.05 -7.33 -5.59
C LYS A 28 3.45 -8.64 -5.12
N GLY A 29 2.39 -9.07 -5.81
CA GLY A 29 1.62 -10.24 -5.41
C GLY A 29 0.47 -9.86 -4.50
N ASN A 30 0.12 -10.77 -3.62
CA ASN A 30 -0.97 -10.54 -2.67
C ASN A 30 -0.52 -11.02 -1.29
N PRO A 31 -1.30 -10.68 -0.24
CA PRO A 31 -0.86 -11.03 1.12
C PRO A 31 -0.68 -12.53 1.36
N ASN A 32 -1.41 -13.38 0.63
CA ASN A 32 -1.25 -14.83 0.78
C ASN A 32 -0.09 -15.38 -0.03
N GLN A 33 0.31 -14.67 -1.08
CA GLN A 33 1.42 -15.09 -1.94
C GLN A 33 2.21 -13.87 -2.40
N PRO A 34 2.99 -13.28 -1.50
CA PRO A 34 3.84 -12.15 -1.91
C PRO A 34 4.89 -12.63 -2.90
N GLN A 35 5.16 -11.82 -3.90
CA GLN A 35 6.09 -12.19 -4.97
C GLN A 35 7.45 -11.52 -4.83
N CYS A 36 7.74 -10.97 -3.65
CA CYS A 36 9.02 -10.32 -3.43
C CYS A 36 9.23 -10.25 -1.92
N GLY A 37 10.49 -10.39 -1.50
CA GLY A 37 10.83 -10.43 -0.08
C GLY A 37 10.45 -9.15 0.65
N PHE A 38 10.58 -8.00 -0.02
CA PHE A 38 10.21 -6.74 0.61
C PHE A 38 8.70 -6.67 0.85
N SER A 39 7.90 -7.12 -0.13
CA SER A 39 6.45 -7.17 0.04
C SER A 39 6.07 -8.16 1.15
N ALA A 40 6.75 -9.31 1.19
CA ALA A 40 6.45 -10.31 2.20
C ALA A 40 6.69 -9.78 3.61
N ARG A 41 7.79 -9.08 3.82
CA ARG A 41 8.09 -8.53 5.14
C ARG A 41 7.09 -7.47 5.55
N THR A 42 6.69 -6.64 4.60
CA THR A 42 5.71 -5.60 4.88
C THR A 42 4.36 -6.20 5.25
N VAL A 43 3.93 -7.23 4.51
CA VAL A 43 2.68 -7.91 4.81
C VAL A 43 2.72 -8.52 6.21
N THR A 44 3.83 -9.18 6.55
CA THR A 44 3.94 -9.80 7.86
C THR A 44 3.80 -8.74 8.96
N ALA A 45 4.47 -7.60 8.79
CA ALA A 45 4.39 -6.53 9.79
C ALA A 45 2.95 -6.03 9.94
N LEU A 46 2.23 -5.86 8.82
CA LEU A 46 0.86 -5.37 8.87
C LEU A 46 -0.08 -6.40 9.48
N MET A 47 0.11 -7.67 9.14
CA MET A 47 -0.74 -8.72 9.69
C MET A 47 -0.59 -8.84 11.20
N GLU A 48 0.59 -8.56 11.71
CA GLU A 48 0.81 -8.61 13.14
C GLU A 48 0.07 -7.52 13.89
N CYS A 49 -0.38 -6.48 13.19
CA CYS A 49 -1.20 -5.45 13.82
C CYS A 49 -2.62 -5.93 14.09
N GLY A 50 -3.06 -7.02 13.45
CA GLY A 50 -4.35 -7.62 13.76
C GLY A 50 -5.54 -6.93 13.14
N LYS A 51 -5.35 -6.04 12.18
CA LYS A 51 -6.43 -5.32 11.54
C LYS A 51 -6.45 -5.62 10.06
N ARG A 52 -7.62 -5.47 9.45
CA ARG A 52 -7.73 -5.65 8.01
C ARG A 52 -7.11 -4.49 7.26
N PHE A 53 -6.55 -4.78 6.11
CA PHE A 53 -6.06 -3.74 5.22
C PHE A 53 -6.34 -4.15 3.78
N ALA A 54 -6.46 -3.15 2.92
CA ALA A 54 -6.64 -3.38 1.49
C ALA A 54 -5.29 -3.47 0.81
N TYR A 55 -5.26 -4.11 -0.34
CA TYR A 55 -4.03 -4.16 -1.10
C TYR A 55 -4.32 -4.05 -2.60
N VAL A 56 -3.30 -3.66 -3.34
CA VAL A 56 -3.32 -3.67 -4.80
C VAL A 56 -2.06 -4.40 -5.25
N ASP A 57 -2.25 -5.43 -6.07
CA ASP A 57 -1.15 -6.19 -6.64
C ASP A 57 -0.66 -5.46 -7.89
N ILE A 58 0.54 -4.88 -7.82
CA ILE A 58 1.04 -4.12 -8.95
C ILE A 58 1.52 -4.99 -10.10
N LEU A 59 1.66 -6.29 -9.87
CA LEU A 59 2.03 -7.19 -10.96
C LEU A 59 0.86 -7.47 -11.88
N THR A 60 -0.37 -7.40 -11.34
CA THR A 60 -1.57 -7.56 -12.16
C THR A 60 -2.18 -6.23 -12.56
N ASN A 61 -1.55 -5.13 -12.16
CA ASN A 61 -1.99 -3.78 -12.51
C ASN A 61 -0.79 -2.98 -13.00
N PRO A 62 -0.24 -3.35 -14.17
CA PRO A 62 1.00 -2.73 -14.65
C PRO A 62 0.89 -1.25 -14.91
N GLU A 63 -0.30 -0.75 -15.20
CA GLU A 63 -0.47 0.69 -15.43
C GLU A 63 -0.30 1.46 -14.11
N ILE A 64 -0.73 0.86 -12.99
CA ILE A 64 -0.54 1.48 -11.68
C ILE A 64 0.94 1.40 -11.30
N ARG A 65 1.58 0.26 -11.56
CA ARG A 65 3.00 0.12 -11.29
C ARG A 65 3.81 1.18 -12.02
N ALA A 66 3.40 1.51 -13.24
CA ALA A 66 4.12 2.49 -14.05
C ALA A 66 3.93 3.92 -13.55
N GLN A 67 2.74 4.26 -13.06
CA GLN A 67 2.40 5.65 -12.74
C GLN A 67 2.53 6.01 -11.27
N LEU A 68 2.36 5.04 -10.39
CA LEU A 68 2.33 5.35 -8.96
C LEU A 68 3.62 5.96 -8.43
N PRO A 69 4.82 5.52 -8.86
CA PRO A 69 6.03 6.12 -8.33
C PRO A 69 6.09 7.63 -8.52
N ALA A 70 5.67 8.12 -9.69
CA ALA A 70 5.67 9.56 -9.93
C ALA A 70 4.59 10.25 -9.11
N TYR A 71 3.41 9.65 -9.03
CA TYR A 71 2.32 10.21 -8.25
C TYR A 71 2.69 10.34 -6.77
N ALA A 72 3.34 9.31 -6.24
CA ALA A 72 3.69 9.24 -4.84
C ALA A 72 5.00 9.98 -4.52
N ASN A 73 5.77 10.29 -5.56
CA ASN A 73 7.14 10.77 -5.37
C ASN A 73 7.92 9.75 -4.53
N TRP A 74 7.73 8.47 -4.85
CA TRP A 74 8.33 7.35 -4.12
C TRP A 74 8.62 6.24 -5.12
N PRO A 75 9.88 5.93 -5.39
CA PRO A 75 10.21 5.12 -6.57
C PRO A 75 10.01 3.62 -6.44
N THR A 76 9.80 3.10 -5.25
CA THR A 76 9.85 1.65 -5.05
C THR A 76 8.56 1.11 -4.46
N PHE A 77 8.45 -0.22 -4.46
CA PHE A 77 7.36 -0.94 -3.83
C PHE A 77 7.96 -1.92 -2.82
N PRO A 78 7.23 -2.25 -1.77
CA PRO A 78 5.84 -1.90 -1.48
C PRO A 78 5.69 -0.46 -1.01
N GLN A 79 4.45 0.05 -1.06
CA GLN A 79 4.10 1.37 -0.53
C GLN A 79 2.89 1.24 0.36
N LEU A 80 2.99 1.72 1.58
CA LEU A 80 1.86 1.72 2.51
C LEU A 80 1.28 3.12 2.61
N TRP A 81 -0.03 3.21 2.43
CA TRP A 81 -0.78 4.45 2.53
C TRP A 81 -1.80 4.31 3.65
N VAL A 82 -1.86 5.30 4.54
CA VAL A 82 -2.82 5.31 5.64
C VAL A 82 -3.52 6.65 5.65
N LYS A 83 -4.85 6.60 5.57
CA LYS A 83 -5.69 7.79 5.57
C LYS A 83 -5.26 8.78 4.50
N GLY A 84 -4.90 8.26 3.33
CA GLY A 84 -4.55 9.09 2.19
C GLY A 84 -3.13 9.60 2.17
N GLU A 85 -2.30 9.20 3.13
CA GLU A 85 -0.93 9.67 3.22
C GLU A 85 0.05 8.52 3.10
N LEU A 86 1.11 8.74 2.35
CA LEU A 86 2.14 7.73 2.17
C LEU A 86 2.95 7.59 3.45
N VAL A 87 2.98 6.40 4.01
CA VAL A 87 3.79 6.10 5.19
C VAL A 87 5.21 5.74 4.79
N GLY A 88 5.34 4.87 3.80
CA GLY A 88 6.67 4.50 3.32
C GLY A 88 6.70 3.09 2.77
N GLY A 89 7.91 2.57 2.62
CA GLY A 89 8.14 1.24 2.08
C GLY A 89 8.61 0.27 3.15
N CYS A 90 9.24 -0.83 2.68
CA CYS A 90 9.57 -1.95 3.55
C CYS A 90 10.43 -1.55 4.75
N ASP A 91 11.47 -0.77 4.51
CA ASP A 91 12.40 -0.44 5.59
C ASP A 91 11.72 0.38 6.68
N ILE A 92 10.94 1.37 6.27
CA ILE A 92 10.23 2.22 7.21
C ILE A 92 9.20 1.43 7.98
N ILE A 93 8.43 0.59 7.27
CA ILE A 93 7.38 -0.19 7.90
C ILE A 93 7.96 -1.20 8.89
N THR A 94 9.06 -1.84 8.51
CA THR A 94 9.70 -2.81 9.38
C THR A 94 10.23 -2.15 10.64
N GLU A 95 10.84 -0.97 10.50
CA GLU A 95 11.33 -0.25 11.65
C GLU A 95 10.18 0.17 12.58
N MET A 96 9.09 0.65 11.99
CA MET A 96 7.93 1.04 12.79
C MET A 96 7.31 -0.15 13.49
N ALA A 97 7.34 -1.33 12.85
CA ALA A 97 6.84 -2.53 13.50
C ALA A 97 7.68 -2.89 14.71
N GLU A 98 9.00 -2.75 14.58
CA GLU A 98 9.90 -3.13 15.66
C GLU A 98 9.78 -2.22 16.89
N ASN A 99 9.50 -0.95 16.67
CA ASN A 99 9.43 -0.01 17.78
C ASN A 99 8.00 0.28 18.25
N GLY A 100 7.01 -0.42 17.70
CA GLY A 100 5.63 -0.29 18.14
C GLY A 100 4.84 0.82 17.46
N GLU A 101 5.49 1.62 16.63
CA GLU A 101 4.81 2.74 15.98
C GLU A 101 3.80 2.29 14.96
N LEU A 102 4.06 1.17 14.28
CA LEU A 102 3.14 0.72 13.25
C LEU A 102 1.80 0.33 13.86
N LYS A 103 1.83 -0.44 14.95
CA LYS A 103 0.57 -0.83 15.58
C LYS A 103 -0.18 0.40 16.08
N THR A 104 0.52 1.36 16.64
CA THR A 104 -0.13 2.59 17.11
C THR A 104 -0.79 3.32 15.93
N LEU A 105 -0.09 3.43 14.81
CA LEU A 105 -0.64 4.10 13.64
C LEU A 105 -1.87 3.39 13.10
N ILE A 106 -1.78 2.06 12.96
CA ILE A 106 -2.88 1.28 12.40
C ILE A 106 -4.08 1.29 13.37
N ASP A 107 -3.83 1.14 14.67
CA ASP A 107 -4.94 1.16 15.63
C ASP A 107 -5.64 2.52 15.64
N ALA A 108 -4.90 3.61 15.48
CA ALA A 108 -5.50 4.92 15.43
C ALA A 108 -6.32 5.11 14.17
N ALA A 109 -5.88 4.52 13.05
CA ALA A 109 -6.59 4.64 11.78
C ALA A 109 -7.85 3.77 11.75
N LEU A 110 -7.83 2.61 12.43
CA LEU A 110 -8.93 1.65 12.43
C LEU A 110 -9.29 1.29 13.87
N PRO A 111 -9.81 2.26 14.64
CA PRO A 111 -9.89 2.07 16.09
C PRO A 111 -10.88 1.01 16.53
N ASP A 112 -11.99 0.83 15.86
CA ASP A 112 -12.99 -0.10 16.29
C ASP A 112 -13.31 -1.11 15.25
N GLU A 113 -12.32 -1.59 14.62
CA GLU A 113 -12.44 -2.46 13.50
C GLU A 113 -12.90 -3.80 14.01
N ASP A 114 -13.53 -4.36 14.32
CA ASP A 114 -13.84 -5.68 14.79
C ASP A 114 -14.33 -6.60 13.72
#